data_1d2d380d7e36366ce6d29992ead8840d
#
_entry.id   1d2d380d7e36366ce6d29992ead8840d
#
_cell.length_a   1.000
_cell.length_b   1.000
_cell.length_c   1.000
_cell.angle_alpha   90.00
_cell.angle_beta   90.00
_cell.angle_gamma   90.00
#
_symmetry.space_group_name_H-M   'P 1'
#
loop_
_entity.id
_entity.type
_entity.pdbx_description
1 polymer ?
#
loop_
_entity_poly.entity_id
_entity_poly.type
_entity_poly.pdbx_seq_one_letter_code
_entity_poly.pdbx_strand_id
1 'polypeptide(L)'
;MAKNFKQTGRKTGLASATPFKLAGAGMLCLALVACGGSDDDHDDNNGNVPPAATAPGDVVVLTTGGQLASFNRTAPQTFLSSVALSGLATTTETLVGMDFRPADNLLYGISTTGVIYTINPVTGVATRKSALAPATAGGAAVVLNGTSFGVDFNPAADRLRVISNTGQSLRINVDTGATIVDGIVTAPAGAATAAVTAAAYTNSFAGTVGTALYDIDTVNDLVYLQNPPNDGTLTTPVPLGVDASAANGFDIDATTNQGFAALTVGGVTGLYAINLAPVPATPGAAVRAATLINPIGTGTAVGGLALRQKAGPTMVGLTSDSRLVSFKPATPGTLTSNVAITGLAAGETVVGIDQRPADGKVYGLSSTGRLFTVVPSTGVATVVAALAADPADTTAPYTTFPAAGTTFSVDFNPVADRLRVITSTGASLRINVATGATTTDGNINRAGGAPVVAAAAYTNSFAGTTATALYDMERTSNALSLQNPPNDGTLVDVGPLGATIGTRVGFDIGGGANGLAVATSSTTATGPSKLFSVNIATGALTAITPAAPDASTGLVGGAAGPLLTDIAVVF
;
A
#
# COMPACT_ATOMS: atom_id res chain seq x y z
N MET A 1 -74.43 39.95 23.17
CA MET A 1 -75.44 39.93 22.07
C MET A 1 -74.97 38.87 21.07
N ALA A 2 -75.80 37.87 20.92
CA ALA A 2 -75.64 36.75 20.03
C ALA A 2 -75.75 37.12 18.58
N LYS A 3 -75.11 36.38 17.69
CA LYS A 3 -75.83 35.71 16.58
C LYS A 3 -74.86 34.78 15.81
N ASN A 4 -75.28 33.52 15.80
CA ASN A 4 -74.90 32.44 14.88
C ASN A 4 -75.13 32.82 13.40
N PHE A 5 -74.37 32.18 12.48
CA PHE A 5 -74.99 31.41 11.40
C PHE A 5 -73.95 30.47 10.71
N LYS A 6 -74.30 29.24 10.64
CA LYS A 6 -74.06 28.01 9.84
C LYS A 6 -73.16 28.11 8.59
N GLN A 7 -72.20 27.24 8.51
CA GLN A 7 -72.01 26.02 7.70
C GLN A 7 -72.48 26.03 6.25
N THR A 8 -71.53 25.85 5.32
CA THR A 8 -71.61 24.89 4.22
C THR A 8 -70.18 24.57 3.72
N GLY A 9 -69.92 23.29 3.58
CA GLY A 9 -68.62 22.75 3.17
C GLY A 9 -68.42 22.68 1.67
N ARG A 10 -67.18 22.57 1.27
CA ARG A 10 -66.75 21.81 0.07
C ARG A 10 -65.30 21.40 0.17
N LYS A 11 -65.06 20.12 -0.06
CA LYS A 11 -63.79 19.43 -0.19
C LYS A 11 -63.08 19.87 -1.45
N THR A 12 -61.73 19.97 -1.40
CA THR A 12 -60.71 19.51 -2.36
C THR A 12 -59.41 20.15 -1.90
N GLY A 13 -58.40 19.40 -1.71
CA GLY A 13 -57.36 18.85 -2.44
C GLY A 13 -56.06 19.04 -1.68
N LEU A 14 -55.50 17.98 -1.04
CA LEU A 14 -54.13 17.95 -0.53
C LEU A 14 -53.15 18.18 -1.68
N ALA A 15 -52.21 19.11 -1.50
CA ALA A 15 -50.95 19.15 -2.23
C ALA A 15 -49.84 18.65 -1.29
N SER A 16 -49.34 17.47 -1.55
CA SER A 16 -48.21 16.87 -0.83
C SER A 16 -46.91 17.52 -1.31
N ALA A 17 -46.12 18.02 -0.37
CA ALA A 17 -44.73 18.40 -0.59
C ALA A 17 -43.87 17.16 -0.68
N THR A 18 -43.18 16.97 -1.80
CA THR A 18 -42.18 15.92 -2.02
C THR A 18 -40.83 16.37 -1.47
N PRO A 19 -40.12 15.54 -0.70
CA PRO A 19 -38.74 15.81 -0.36
C PRO A 19 -37.79 15.36 -1.50
N PHE A 20 -36.87 16.23 -1.85
CA PHE A 20 -35.76 15.97 -2.76
C PHE A 20 -34.90 14.79 -2.25
N LYS A 21 -34.83 13.71 -3.00
CA LYS A 21 -33.86 12.64 -2.78
C LYS A 21 -32.61 12.92 -3.59
N LEU A 22 -31.50 12.98 -2.89
CA LEU A 22 -30.14 12.99 -3.41
C LEU A 22 -29.88 11.67 -4.15
N ALA A 23 -29.46 11.74 -5.40
CA ALA A 23 -29.11 10.58 -6.21
C ALA A 23 -27.69 10.12 -5.84
N GLY A 24 -27.58 8.98 -5.20
CA GLY A 24 -26.33 8.23 -5.12
C GLY A 24 -26.13 7.42 -6.41
N ALA A 25 -24.96 7.53 -7.01
CA ALA A 25 -24.55 6.72 -8.15
C ALA A 25 -24.40 5.26 -7.71
N GLY A 26 -25.38 4.44 -8.02
CA GLY A 26 -25.35 3.00 -7.81
C GLY A 26 -25.11 2.26 -9.12
N MET A 27 -24.28 1.28 -9.01
CA MET A 27 -23.86 0.28 -9.96
C MET A 27 -25.00 -0.28 -10.83
N LEU A 28 -24.81 -0.27 -12.14
CA LEU A 28 -25.75 -0.76 -13.13
C LEU A 28 -25.78 -2.31 -13.14
N CYS A 29 -26.73 -2.91 -12.42
CA CYS A 29 -27.15 -4.28 -12.67
C CYS A 29 -28.29 -4.25 -13.69
N LEU A 30 -28.04 -4.69 -14.93
CA LEU A 30 -29.10 -4.97 -15.89
C LEU A 30 -29.89 -6.20 -15.43
N ALA A 31 -31.08 -5.96 -14.87
CA ALA A 31 -32.10 -6.98 -14.79
C ALA A 31 -33.09 -6.75 -15.94
N LEU A 32 -33.13 -7.64 -16.91
CA LEU A 32 -34.19 -7.69 -17.90
C LEU A 32 -35.48 -8.17 -17.21
N VAL A 33 -36.45 -7.29 -17.07
CA VAL A 33 -37.82 -7.67 -16.73
C VAL A 33 -38.59 -7.75 -18.06
N ALA A 34 -38.92 -8.97 -18.48
CA ALA A 34 -39.88 -9.20 -19.53
C ALA A 34 -41.30 -9.16 -18.92
N CYS A 35 -42.16 -8.27 -19.41
CA CYS A 35 -43.59 -8.35 -19.20
C CYS A 35 -44.15 -9.52 -20.01
N GLY A 36 -44.68 -10.53 -19.32
CA GLY A 36 -45.42 -11.64 -19.93
C GLY A 36 -46.92 -11.39 -19.88
N GLY A 37 -47.58 -11.63 -21.01
CA GLY A 37 -49.01 -11.83 -21.07
C GLY A 37 -49.36 -13.26 -20.63
N SER A 38 -50.51 -13.40 -20.01
CA SER A 38 -51.11 -14.63 -19.56
C SER A 38 -51.46 -15.55 -20.75
N ASP A 39 -50.98 -16.78 -20.70
CA ASP A 39 -51.68 -17.96 -21.22
C ASP A 39 -51.17 -19.18 -20.43
N ASP A 40 -52.13 -19.95 -19.94
CA ASP A 40 -51.94 -21.17 -19.16
C ASP A 40 -51.37 -22.28 -20.06
N ASP A 41 -50.12 -22.68 -19.82
CA ASP A 41 -49.63 -24.01 -20.17
C ASP A 41 -48.61 -24.44 -19.12
N HIS A 42 -48.96 -25.51 -18.40
CA HIS A 42 -48.08 -26.23 -17.49
C HIS A 42 -46.93 -26.87 -18.28
N ASP A 43 -45.75 -26.23 -18.25
CA ASP A 43 -44.47 -26.88 -18.49
C ASP A 43 -43.59 -26.71 -17.23
N ASP A 44 -43.48 -27.81 -16.49
CA ASP A 44 -42.49 -27.98 -15.40
C ASP A 44 -41.06 -27.95 -15.95
N ASN A 45 -40.64 -26.78 -16.40
CA ASN A 45 -39.22 -26.53 -16.70
C ASN A 45 -38.57 -25.96 -15.44
N ASN A 46 -38.19 -26.88 -14.55
CA ASN A 46 -37.35 -26.59 -13.40
C ASN A 46 -35.98 -26.10 -13.92
N GLY A 47 -35.95 -24.87 -14.44
CA GLY A 47 -34.76 -24.19 -14.90
C GLY A 47 -33.78 -24.06 -13.74
N ASN A 48 -32.85 -25.00 -13.69
CA ASN A 48 -31.72 -24.96 -12.78
C ASN A 48 -30.88 -23.73 -13.13
N VAL A 49 -31.26 -22.54 -12.61
CA VAL A 49 -30.45 -21.33 -12.71
C VAL A 49 -29.16 -21.65 -11.94
N PRO A 50 -28.01 -21.72 -12.62
CA PRO A 50 -26.76 -21.98 -11.91
C PRO A 50 -26.63 -20.98 -10.77
N PRO A 51 -26.21 -21.40 -9.57
CA PRO A 51 -26.00 -20.46 -8.48
C PRO A 51 -25.03 -19.37 -8.93
N ALA A 52 -25.37 -18.13 -8.60
CA ALA A 52 -24.51 -16.99 -8.95
C ALA A 52 -23.09 -17.27 -8.46
N ALA A 53 -22.11 -17.13 -9.36
CA ALA A 53 -20.72 -17.40 -9.03
C ALA A 53 -20.31 -16.56 -7.83
N THR A 54 -19.84 -17.21 -6.77
CA THR A 54 -19.38 -16.52 -5.55
C THR A 54 -18.15 -15.70 -5.90
N ALA A 55 -18.12 -14.44 -5.48
CA ALA A 55 -16.95 -13.59 -5.66
C ALA A 55 -15.73 -14.21 -4.95
N PRO A 56 -14.56 -14.25 -5.60
CA PRO A 56 -13.35 -14.80 -4.97
C PRO A 56 -12.97 -14.00 -3.74
N GLY A 57 -12.34 -14.67 -2.78
CA GLY A 57 -11.73 -14.04 -1.60
C GLY A 57 -10.56 -13.12 -1.96
N ASP A 58 -9.88 -12.61 -0.95
CA ASP A 58 -8.72 -11.74 -1.13
C ASP A 58 -7.41 -12.50 -1.43
N VAL A 59 -7.43 -13.83 -1.32
CA VAL A 59 -6.34 -14.74 -1.70
C VAL A 59 -6.86 -15.75 -2.73
N VAL A 60 -6.08 -15.94 -3.80
CA VAL A 60 -6.29 -17.00 -4.80
C VAL A 60 -5.08 -17.93 -4.76
N VAL A 61 -5.33 -19.23 -4.70
CA VAL A 61 -4.27 -20.25 -4.75
C VAL A 61 -4.48 -21.22 -5.91
N LEU A 62 -3.37 -21.66 -6.49
CA LEU A 62 -3.33 -22.77 -7.43
C LEU A 62 -3.03 -24.04 -6.65
N THR A 63 -3.95 -24.97 -6.58
CA THR A 63 -3.71 -26.27 -5.94
C THR A 63 -2.85 -27.16 -6.83
N THR A 64 -2.11 -28.09 -6.23
CA THR A 64 -1.35 -29.10 -7.00
C THR A 64 -2.26 -30.03 -7.81
N GLY A 65 -3.57 -30.06 -7.51
CA GLY A 65 -4.60 -30.75 -8.28
C GLY A 65 -5.13 -29.96 -9.48
N GLY A 66 -4.55 -28.81 -9.82
CA GLY A 66 -4.94 -28.01 -10.98
C GLY A 66 -6.25 -27.24 -10.79
N GLN A 67 -6.61 -26.89 -9.57
CA GLN A 67 -7.75 -26.03 -9.28
C GLN A 67 -7.32 -24.66 -8.80
N LEU A 68 -8.10 -23.64 -9.11
CA LEU A 68 -8.04 -22.35 -8.47
C LEU A 68 -9.01 -22.34 -7.30
N ALA A 69 -8.50 -22.15 -6.10
CA ALA A 69 -9.31 -21.96 -4.91
C ALA A 69 -9.12 -20.55 -4.36
N SER A 70 -10.15 -19.98 -3.76
CA SER A 70 -10.06 -18.66 -3.13
C SER A 70 -10.59 -18.67 -1.71
N PHE A 71 -10.01 -17.83 -0.87
CA PHE A 71 -10.41 -17.66 0.53
C PHE A 71 -10.05 -16.26 1.02
N ASN A 72 -10.54 -15.88 2.20
CA ASN A 72 -10.06 -14.69 2.88
C ASN A 72 -8.88 -15.04 3.78
N ARG A 73 -7.82 -14.23 3.79
CA ARG A 73 -6.60 -14.45 4.59
C ARG A 73 -6.86 -14.58 6.09
N THR A 74 -7.99 -14.08 6.57
CA THR A 74 -8.42 -14.24 7.97
C THR A 74 -9.07 -15.59 8.26
N ALA A 75 -9.46 -16.34 7.22
CA ALA A 75 -10.12 -17.64 7.34
C ALA A 75 -9.65 -18.61 6.23
N PRO A 76 -8.32 -18.91 6.12
CA PRO A 76 -7.76 -19.68 5.01
C PRO A 76 -8.24 -21.14 4.97
N GLN A 77 -8.77 -21.66 6.06
CA GLN A 77 -9.35 -23.00 6.14
C GLN A 77 -10.69 -23.14 5.39
N THR A 78 -11.35 -22.02 5.02
CA THR A 78 -12.65 -22.02 4.36
C THR A 78 -12.53 -21.47 2.94
N PHE A 79 -12.63 -22.34 1.94
CA PHE A 79 -12.68 -21.89 0.54
C PHE A 79 -14.04 -21.24 0.25
N LEU A 80 -13.98 -20.06 -0.35
CA LEU A 80 -15.15 -19.35 -0.88
C LEU A 80 -15.49 -19.84 -2.30
N SER A 81 -14.47 -20.27 -3.05
CA SER A 81 -14.63 -20.89 -4.36
C SER A 81 -13.51 -21.88 -4.61
N SER A 82 -13.80 -22.90 -5.42
CA SER A 82 -12.81 -23.82 -5.99
C SER A 82 -13.29 -24.25 -7.37
N VAL A 83 -12.52 -23.92 -8.41
CA VAL A 83 -12.87 -24.14 -9.81
C VAL A 83 -11.71 -24.80 -10.55
N ALA A 84 -12.02 -25.71 -11.46
CA ALA A 84 -10.98 -26.35 -12.27
C ALA A 84 -10.35 -25.35 -13.24
N LEU A 85 -9.03 -25.35 -13.33
CA LEU A 85 -8.30 -24.62 -14.36
C LEU A 85 -8.57 -25.26 -15.73
N SER A 86 -8.89 -24.44 -16.71
CA SER A 86 -9.19 -24.89 -18.08
C SER A 86 -8.64 -23.89 -19.11
N GLY A 87 -8.61 -24.28 -20.39
CA GLY A 87 -8.17 -23.39 -21.47
C GLY A 87 -6.64 -23.34 -21.67
N LEU A 88 -5.86 -24.20 -21.01
CA LEU A 88 -4.44 -24.39 -21.33
C LEU A 88 -4.29 -25.06 -22.71
N ALA A 89 -3.15 -24.83 -23.36
CA ALA A 89 -2.91 -25.25 -24.74
C ALA A 89 -2.91 -26.80 -24.91
N THR A 90 -2.49 -27.53 -23.89
CA THR A 90 -2.51 -28.99 -23.85
C THR A 90 -2.98 -29.51 -22.50
N THR A 91 -3.44 -30.76 -22.45
CA THR A 91 -3.92 -31.41 -21.22
C THR A 91 -2.80 -31.77 -20.24
N THR A 92 -1.55 -31.79 -20.71
CA THR A 92 -0.36 -32.07 -19.87
C THR A 92 0.34 -30.81 -19.39
N GLU A 93 -0.09 -29.66 -19.90
CA GLU A 93 0.45 -28.37 -19.48
C GLU A 93 -0.12 -28.00 -18.11
N THR A 94 0.74 -27.51 -17.23
CA THR A 94 0.38 -27.01 -15.90
C THR A 94 0.97 -25.64 -15.69
N LEU A 95 0.39 -24.85 -14.80
CA LEU A 95 1.00 -23.58 -14.36
C LEU A 95 2.12 -23.85 -13.36
N VAL A 96 3.18 -23.06 -13.45
CA VAL A 96 4.29 -23.07 -12.50
C VAL A 96 4.20 -21.95 -11.47
N GLY A 97 3.32 -20.97 -11.70
CA GLY A 97 3.02 -19.88 -10.78
C GLY A 97 2.05 -18.89 -11.40
N MET A 98 1.56 -17.98 -10.58
CA MET A 98 0.58 -16.96 -10.98
C MET A 98 0.69 -15.75 -10.07
N ASP A 99 0.28 -14.59 -10.60
CA ASP A 99 0.14 -13.36 -9.83
C ASP A 99 -0.85 -12.38 -10.47
N PHE A 100 -1.39 -11.45 -9.68
CA PHE A 100 -2.19 -10.34 -10.18
C PHE A 100 -1.28 -9.21 -10.68
N ARG A 101 -1.44 -8.84 -11.96
CA ARG A 101 -0.67 -7.71 -12.53
C ARG A 101 -1.21 -6.38 -11.98
N PRO A 102 -0.41 -5.57 -11.31
CA PRO A 102 -0.87 -4.29 -10.76
C PRO A 102 -1.42 -3.31 -11.82
N ALA A 103 -0.89 -3.36 -13.04
CA ALA A 103 -1.26 -2.42 -14.11
C ALA A 103 -2.70 -2.57 -14.61
N ASP A 104 -3.27 -3.79 -14.62
CA ASP A 104 -4.61 -4.08 -15.16
C ASP A 104 -5.50 -4.89 -14.21
N ASN A 105 -4.96 -5.32 -13.07
CA ASN A 105 -5.65 -6.12 -12.04
C ASN A 105 -6.19 -7.48 -12.55
N LEU A 106 -5.58 -8.03 -13.60
CA LEU A 106 -5.88 -9.36 -14.09
C LEU A 106 -4.93 -10.38 -13.46
N LEU A 107 -5.45 -11.59 -13.22
CA LEU A 107 -4.63 -12.71 -12.79
C LEU A 107 -3.89 -13.30 -14.00
N TYR A 108 -2.57 -13.36 -13.93
CA TYR A 108 -1.70 -13.98 -14.93
C TYR A 108 -1.11 -15.27 -14.37
N GLY A 109 -0.88 -16.23 -15.26
CA GLY A 109 -0.14 -17.44 -14.95
C GLY A 109 0.85 -17.78 -16.05
N ILE A 110 1.95 -18.41 -15.67
CA ILE A 110 2.92 -18.95 -16.62
C ILE A 110 2.95 -20.46 -16.50
N SER A 111 2.96 -21.14 -17.65
CA SER A 111 2.93 -22.60 -17.71
C SER A 111 4.32 -23.23 -17.81
N THR A 112 4.38 -24.54 -17.61
CA THR A 112 5.59 -25.36 -17.78
C THR A 112 6.21 -25.26 -19.17
N THR A 113 5.44 -24.88 -20.19
CA THR A 113 5.91 -24.67 -21.57
C THR A 113 6.32 -23.21 -21.84
N GLY A 114 6.23 -22.34 -20.85
CA GLY A 114 6.55 -20.92 -20.99
C GLY A 114 5.45 -20.09 -21.68
N VAL A 115 4.23 -20.60 -21.76
CA VAL A 115 3.08 -19.84 -22.25
C VAL A 115 2.49 -19.02 -21.09
N ILE A 116 2.16 -17.78 -21.38
CA ILE A 116 1.57 -16.83 -20.43
C ILE A 116 0.07 -16.74 -20.71
N TYR A 117 -0.71 -16.84 -19.67
CA TYR A 117 -2.17 -16.79 -19.70
C TYR A 117 -2.70 -15.66 -18.82
N THR A 118 -3.82 -15.07 -19.22
CA THR A 118 -4.72 -14.40 -18.29
C THR A 118 -5.76 -15.41 -17.80
N ILE A 119 -6.12 -15.34 -16.53
CA ILE A 119 -6.96 -16.36 -15.89
C ILE A 119 -8.13 -15.66 -15.20
N ASN A 120 -9.34 -16.17 -15.45
CA ASN A 120 -10.50 -15.68 -14.71
C ASN A 120 -10.60 -16.43 -13.36
N PRO A 121 -10.40 -15.76 -12.21
CA PRO A 121 -10.36 -16.44 -10.92
C PRO A 121 -11.74 -16.94 -10.45
N VAL A 122 -12.83 -16.53 -11.11
CA VAL A 122 -14.19 -17.01 -10.81
C VAL A 122 -14.53 -18.28 -11.56
N THR A 123 -14.10 -18.39 -12.83
CA THR A 123 -14.47 -19.50 -13.72
C THR A 123 -13.34 -20.50 -13.94
N GLY A 124 -12.10 -20.17 -13.58
CA GLY A 124 -10.91 -21.00 -13.86
C GLY A 124 -10.48 -21.01 -15.33
N VAL A 125 -11.10 -20.20 -16.20
CA VAL A 125 -10.77 -20.16 -17.62
C VAL A 125 -9.49 -19.37 -17.85
N ALA A 126 -8.47 -20.03 -18.41
CA ALA A 126 -7.23 -19.42 -18.88
C ALA A 126 -7.34 -19.06 -20.36
N THR A 127 -6.90 -17.88 -20.71
CA THR A 127 -6.82 -17.37 -22.09
C THR A 127 -5.37 -17.04 -22.42
N ARG A 128 -4.86 -17.65 -23.50
CA ARG A 128 -3.47 -17.43 -23.92
C ARG A 128 -3.22 -15.95 -24.23
N LYS A 129 -2.18 -15.38 -23.61
CA LYS A 129 -1.76 -14.00 -23.81
C LYS A 129 -0.52 -13.91 -24.71
N SER A 130 0.57 -14.59 -24.33
CA SER A 130 1.86 -14.60 -25.04
C SER A 130 2.64 -15.89 -24.72
N ALA A 131 3.89 -15.97 -25.12
CA ALA A 131 4.82 -17.02 -24.70
C ALA A 131 6.23 -16.46 -24.62
N LEU A 132 7.10 -17.08 -23.82
CA LEU A 132 8.50 -16.69 -23.69
C LEU A 132 9.16 -16.56 -25.07
N ALA A 133 9.77 -15.45 -25.29
CA ALA A 133 10.56 -15.14 -26.48
C ALA A 133 11.81 -14.31 -26.08
N PRO A 134 12.93 -14.44 -26.77
CA PRO A 134 14.09 -13.60 -26.46
C PRO A 134 13.73 -12.11 -26.63
N ALA A 135 14.21 -11.26 -25.72
CA ALA A 135 13.95 -9.81 -25.77
C ALA A 135 14.62 -9.15 -27.00
N THR A 136 15.69 -9.76 -27.53
CA THR A 136 16.38 -9.31 -28.74
C THR A 136 16.09 -10.27 -29.88
N ALA A 137 15.73 -9.72 -31.04
CA ALA A 137 15.48 -10.53 -32.24
C ALA A 137 16.73 -11.37 -32.60
N GLY A 138 16.52 -12.67 -32.84
CA GLY A 138 17.60 -13.62 -33.12
C GLY A 138 18.36 -14.10 -31.86
N GLY A 139 17.95 -13.72 -30.67
CA GLY A 139 18.49 -14.24 -29.41
C GLY A 139 18.19 -15.72 -29.22
N ALA A 140 18.90 -16.36 -28.28
CA ALA A 140 18.66 -17.75 -27.92
C ALA A 140 17.23 -17.94 -27.34
N ALA A 141 16.61 -19.07 -27.65
CA ALA A 141 15.30 -19.41 -27.10
C ALA A 141 15.36 -19.44 -25.55
N VAL A 142 14.37 -18.85 -24.92
CA VAL A 142 14.24 -18.84 -23.47
C VAL A 142 13.29 -19.97 -23.07
N VAL A 143 13.76 -20.84 -22.19
CA VAL A 143 12.97 -21.95 -21.60
C VAL A 143 13.06 -21.87 -20.08
N LEU A 144 12.03 -22.35 -19.40
CA LEU A 144 12.05 -22.48 -17.95
C LEU A 144 13.01 -23.60 -17.54
N ASN A 145 13.83 -23.32 -16.55
CA ASN A 145 14.78 -24.27 -15.95
C ASN A 145 14.56 -24.32 -14.44
N GLY A 146 14.19 -25.48 -13.93
CA GLY A 146 13.87 -25.72 -12.52
C GLY A 146 12.61 -26.54 -12.35
N THR A 147 12.27 -26.82 -11.09
CA THR A 147 11.09 -27.60 -10.70
C THR A 147 10.17 -26.84 -9.73
N SER A 148 10.66 -25.77 -9.14
CA SER A 148 9.88 -24.85 -8.30
C SER A 148 10.21 -23.43 -8.71
N PHE A 149 9.19 -22.57 -8.69
CA PHE A 149 9.30 -21.20 -9.22
C PHE A 149 8.61 -20.19 -8.31
N GLY A 150 9.27 -19.06 -8.05
CA GLY A 150 8.66 -17.84 -7.58
C GLY A 150 8.19 -17.02 -8.78
N VAL A 151 6.94 -16.58 -8.75
CA VAL A 151 6.31 -15.82 -9.85
C VAL A 151 5.58 -14.63 -9.26
N ASP A 152 5.99 -13.42 -9.67
CA ASP A 152 5.41 -12.18 -9.15
C ASP A 152 5.64 -11.01 -10.12
N PHE A 153 4.74 -10.03 -10.12
CA PHE A 153 4.92 -8.83 -10.93
C PHE A 153 5.75 -7.77 -10.21
N ASN A 154 6.81 -7.31 -10.87
CA ASN A 154 7.44 -6.06 -10.49
C ASN A 154 6.50 -4.88 -10.79
N PRO A 155 5.91 -4.22 -9.78
CA PRO A 155 4.88 -3.22 -9.99
C PRO A 155 5.42 -1.90 -10.55
N ALA A 156 6.72 -1.61 -10.35
CA ALA A 156 7.35 -0.40 -10.85
C ALA A 156 7.78 -0.53 -12.31
N ALA A 157 8.26 -1.72 -12.72
CA ALA A 157 8.73 -1.97 -14.08
C ALA A 157 7.67 -2.60 -14.98
N ASP A 158 6.55 -3.04 -14.43
CA ASP A 158 5.49 -3.80 -15.11
C ASP A 158 6.05 -5.01 -15.88
N ARG A 159 6.74 -5.88 -15.15
CA ARG A 159 7.34 -7.12 -15.70
C ARG A 159 7.05 -8.28 -14.77
N LEU A 160 6.65 -9.41 -15.33
CA LEU A 160 6.55 -10.65 -14.60
C LEU A 160 7.96 -11.18 -14.30
N ARG A 161 8.28 -11.33 -13.03
CA ARG A 161 9.49 -11.98 -12.54
C ARG A 161 9.22 -13.46 -12.41
N VAL A 162 10.13 -14.29 -12.89
CA VAL A 162 10.13 -15.74 -12.65
C VAL A 162 11.51 -16.14 -12.16
N ILE A 163 11.57 -16.68 -10.95
CA ILE A 163 12.80 -17.19 -10.32
C ILE A 163 12.64 -18.68 -10.08
N SER A 164 13.62 -19.49 -10.41
CA SER A 164 13.59 -20.93 -10.17
C SER A 164 14.53 -21.38 -9.04
N ASN A 165 14.27 -22.56 -8.52
CA ASN A 165 15.14 -23.23 -7.55
C ASN A 165 16.53 -23.61 -8.08
N THR A 166 16.79 -23.42 -9.37
CA THR A 166 18.12 -23.57 -9.99
C THR A 166 18.84 -22.24 -10.16
N GLY A 167 18.25 -21.14 -9.67
CA GLY A 167 18.81 -19.79 -9.74
C GLY A 167 18.52 -19.06 -11.05
N GLN A 168 17.74 -19.62 -11.98
CA GLN A 168 17.30 -18.87 -13.16
C GLN A 168 16.43 -17.68 -12.72
N SER A 169 16.69 -16.50 -13.28
CA SER A 169 15.91 -15.28 -13.04
C SER A 169 15.51 -14.63 -14.38
N LEU A 170 14.21 -14.47 -14.58
CA LEU A 170 13.62 -13.95 -15.82
C LEU A 170 12.79 -12.71 -15.55
N ARG A 171 12.84 -11.73 -16.45
CA ARG A 171 11.92 -10.58 -16.52
C ARG A 171 11.17 -10.59 -17.83
N ILE A 172 9.85 -10.67 -17.78
CA ILE A 172 9.00 -10.96 -18.92
C ILE A 172 8.02 -9.81 -19.14
N ASN A 173 7.96 -9.30 -20.36
CA ASN A 173 6.86 -8.47 -20.82
C ASN A 173 5.69 -9.41 -21.19
N VAL A 174 4.64 -9.44 -20.38
CA VAL A 174 3.52 -10.38 -20.58
C VAL A 174 2.68 -10.09 -21.83
N ASP A 175 2.73 -8.87 -22.35
CA ASP A 175 1.99 -8.48 -23.56
C ASP A 175 2.64 -9.03 -24.84
N THR A 176 3.97 -9.14 -24.85
CA THR A 176 4.75 -9.57 -26.04
C THR A 176 5.44 -10.92 -25.86
N GLY A 177 5.63 -11.38 -24.62
CA GLY A 177 6.47 -12.52 -24.27
C GLY A 177 7.99 -12.19 -24.24
N ALA A 178 8.40 -10.97 -24.59
CA ALA A 178 9.80 -10.59 -24.59
C ALA A 178 10.43 -10.76 -23.21
N THR A 179 11.47 -11.61 -23.13
CA THR A 179 12.07 -12.10 -21.89
C THR A 179 13.54 -11.74 -21.82
N ILE A 180 13.92 -11.10 -20.74
CA ILE A 180 15.33 -10.85 -20.37
C ILE A 180 15.73 -11.91 -19.35
N VAL A 181 16.87 -12.56 -19.59
CA VAL A 181 17.51 -13.45 -18.63
C VAL A 181 18.46 -12.59 -17.81
N ASP A 182 18.20 -12.51 -16.51
CA ASP A 182 18.99 -11.76 -15.55
C ASP A 182 20.15 -12.59 -14.95
N GLY A 183 20.89 -12.01 -14.01
CA GLY A 183 21.93 -12.70 -13.27
C GLY A 183 21.38 -13.91 -12.53
N ILE A 184 22.21 -14.96 -12.40
CA ILE A 184 21.85 -16.15 -11.63
C ILE A 184 21.69 -15.77 -10.15
N VAL A 185 20.59 -16.24 -9.54
CA VAL A 185 20.34 -15.99 -8.13
C VAL A 185 21.38 -16.72 -7.27
N THR A 186 22.07 -15.96 -6.43
CA THR A 186 23.19 -16.43 -5.62
C THR A 186 23.06 -16.02 -4.16
N ALA A 187 23.30 -16.96 -3.27
CA ALA A 187 23.39 -16.71 -1.84
C ALA A 187 24.59 -15.81 -1.50
N PRO A 188 24.59 -15.14 -0.34
CA PRO A 188 25.75 -14.41 0.15
C PRO A 188 27.01 -15.29 0.24
N ALA A 189 28.18 -14.70 0.04
CA ALA A 189 29.45 -15.41 0.10
C ALA A 189 29.61 -16.18 1.43
N GLY A 190 29.93 -17.48 1.34
CA GLY A 190 30.08 -18.36 2.48
C GLY A 190 28.76 -18.96 3.01
N ALA A 191 27.61 -18.60 2.46
CA ALA A 191 26.34 -19.24 2.75
C ALA A 191 26.13 -20.52 1.91
N ALA A 192 25.16 -21.35 2.31
CA ALA A 192 24.73 -22.50 1.50
C ALA A 192 24.14 -22.03 0.16
N THR A 193 24.18 -22.89 -0.87
CA THR A 193 23.58 -22.62 -2.17
C THR A 193 22.07 -22.35 -1.99
N ALA A 194 21.60 -21.24 -2.51
CA ALA A 194 20.19 -20.89 -2.44
C ALA A 194 19.36 -21.69 -3.44
N ALA A 195 18.16 -22.05 -3.00
CA ALA A 195 17.14 -22.68 -3.84
C ALA A 195 15.82 -21.92 -3.65
N VAL A 196 15.70 -20.78 -4.32
CA VAL A 196 14.51 -19.93 -4.24
C VAL A 196 13.31 -20.65 -4.83
N THR A 197 12.25 -20.76 -4.05
CA THR A 197 11.03 -21.49 -4.42
C THR A 197 9.79 -20.59 -4.48
N ALA A 198 9.89 -19.38 -3.95
CA ALA A 198 8.86 -18.34 -4.06
C ALA A 198 9.50 -16.96 -3.99
N ALA A 199 8.88 -15.97 -4.64
CA ALA A 199 9.37 -14.60 -4.73
C ALA A 199 8.21 -13.63 -4.75
N ALA A 200 8.38 -12.42 -4.16
CA ALA A 200 7.35 -11.39 -4.15
C ALA A 200 7.95 -9.97 -4.06
N TYR A 201 7.26 -9.01 -4.69
CA TYR A 201 7.60 -7.59 -4.67
C TYR A 201 6.76 -6.81 -3.67
N THR A 202 7.37 -5.86 -2.98
CA THR A 202 6.68 -4.88 -2.14
C THR A 202 5.97 -3.81 -2.97
N ASN A 203 5.05 -3.06 -2.33
CA ASN A 203 4.33 -1.96 -2.96
C ASN A 203 3.61 -2.38 -4.25
N SER A 204 2.95 -3.56 -4.23
CA SER A 204 2.32 -4.19 -5.37
C SER A 204 1.01 -3.50 -5.77
N PHE A 205 1.12 -2.25 -6.26
CA PHE A 205 0.01 -1.44 -6.80
C PHE A 205 0.44 -0.70 -8.06
N ALA A 206 -0.54 -0.38 -8.90
CA ALA A 206 -0.29 0.34 -10.15
C ALA A 206 0.35 1.71 -9.90
N GLY A 207 1.42 2.01 -10.61
CA GLY A 207 2.10 3.30 -10.54
C GLY A 207 2.96 3.50 -9.29
N THR A 208 3.38 2.42 -8.62
CA THR A 208 4.39 2.54 -7.56
C THR A 208 5.70 3.11 -8.12
N VAL A 209 6.39 3.87 -7.29
CA VAL A 209 7.67 4.51 -7.64
C VAL A 209 8.89 3.80 -7.06
N GLY A 210 8.65 2.73 -6.30
CA GLY A 210 9.71 1.92 -5.71
C GLY A 210 9.18 0.59 -5.21
N THR A 211 10.02 -0.44 -5.31
CA THR A 211 9.70 -1.79 -4.85
C THR A 211 10.98 -2.52 -4.44
N ALA A 212 10.85 -3.52 -3.59
CA ALA A 212 11.91 -4.44 -3.19
C ALA A 212 11.45 -5.87 -3.46
N LEU A 213 12.37 -6.74 -3.87
CA LEU A 213 12.11 -8.15 -4.15
C LEU A 213 12.57 -9.00 -2.97
N TYR A 214 11.66 -9.83 -2.46
CA TYR A 214 11.94 -10.81 -1.42
C TYR A 214 11.75 -12.23 -1.93
N ASP A 215 12.64 -13.12 -1.52
CA ASP A 215 12.68 -14.50 -1.93
C ASP A 215 12.60 -15.44 -0.74
N ILE A 216 11.88 -16.54 -0.89
CA ILE A 216 11.85 -17.64 0.09
C ILE A 216 12.67 -18.81 -0.47
N ASP A 217 13.61 -19.27 0.34
CA ASP A 217 14.41 -20.46 0.14
C ASP A 217 14.00 -21.51 1.17
N THR A 218 13.34 -22.56 0.74
CA THR A 218 12.86 -23.64 1.61
C THR A 218 13.86 -24.75 1.83
N VAL A 219 15.01 -24.73 1.15
CA VAL A 219 16.10 -25.67 1.42
C VAL A 219 16.91 -25.21 2.64
N ASN A 220 17.06 -23.89 2.79
CA ASN A 220 17.79 -23.29 3.90
C ASN A 220 16.87 -22.63 4.93
N ASP A 221 15.55 -22.65 4.74
CA ASP A 221 14.53 -22.02 5.59
C ASP A 221 14.78 -20.54 5.85
N LEU A 222 15.04 -19.78 4.77
CA LEU A 222 15.41 -18.38 4.83
C LEU A 222 14.49 -17.52 3.95
N VAL A 223 14.27 -16.27 4.38
CA VAL A 223 13.78 -15.17 3.56
C VAL A 223 14.97 -14.27 3.25
N TYR A 224 15.11 -13.88 1.98
CA TYR A 224 16.15 -12.97 1.51
C TYR A 224 15.56 -11.70 0.91
N LEU A 225 16.28 -10.61 0.99
CA LEU A 225 16.14 -9.48 0.09
C LEU A 225 17.04 -9.70 -1.14
N GLN A 226 16.49 -9.70 -2.35
CA GLN A 226 17.30 -9.75 -3.58
C GLN A 226 17.66 -8.33 -4.00
N ASN A 227 18.94 -7.95 -3.79
CA ASN A 227 19.42 -6.60 -4.06
C ASN A 227 20.91 -6.60 -4.50
N PRO A 228 21.27 -6.14 -5.71
CA PRO A 228 20.36 -5.68 -6.79
C PRO A 228 19.51 -6.84 -7.37
N PRO A 229 18.21 -6.60 -7.65
CA PRO A 229 17.32 -7.69 -8.06
C PRO A 229 17.65 -8.30 -9.43
N ASN A 230 18.25 -7.51 -10.34
CA ASN A 230 18.61 -8.00 -11.68
C ASN A 230 19.97 -8.71 -11.72
N ASP A 231 20.80 -8.54 -10.69
CA ASP A 231 22.08 -9.25 -10.55
C ASP A 231 21.89 -10.62 -9.87
N GLY A 232 20.70 -10.89 -9.32
CA GLY A 232 20.42 -12.11 -8.60
C GLY A 232 21.06 -12.21 -7.22
N THR A 233 21.55 -11.11 -6.65
CA THR A 233 22.26 -11.09 -5.39
C THR A 233 21.29 -11.15 -4.21
N LEU A 234 21.33 -12.24 -3.43
CA LEU A 234 20.57 -12.37 -2.18
C LEU A 234 21.33 -11.72 -1.03
N THR A 235 20.62 -10.98 -0.20
CA THR A 235 21.16 -10.25 0.96
C THR A 235 20.24 -10.43 2.18
N THR A 236 20.69 -10.00 3.35
CA THR A 236 19.91 -9.96 4.60
C THR A 236 19.11 -11.24 4.88
N PRO A 237 19.76 -12.41 5.03
CA PRO A 237 19.07 -13.66 5.33
C PRO A 237 18.34 -13.58 6.67
N VAL A 238 17.04 -13.94 6.66
CA VAL A 238 16.22 -14.03 7.86
C VAL A 238 15.65 -15.43 7.97
N PRO A 239 15.85 -16.15 9.10
CA PRO A 239 15.25 -17.46 9.29
C PRO A 239 13.74 -17.44 9.22
N LEU A 240 13.14 -18.36 8.46
CA LEU A 240 11.69 -18.60 8.49
C LEU A 240 11.24 -18.97 9.91
N GLY A 241 12.04 -19.77 10.60
CA GLY A 241 11.72 -20.27 11.93
C GLY A 241 10.76 -21.46 11.92
N VAL A 242 10.53 -22.03 10.74
CA VAL A 242 9.81 -23.27 10.48
C VAL A 242 10.60 -24.07 9.43
N ASP A 243 10.50 -25.40 9.48
CA ASP A 243 11.09 -26.32 8.50
C ASP A 243 10.06 -26.51 7.37
N ALA A 244 10.24 -25.75 6.30
CA ALA A 244 9.33 -25.72 5.17
C ALA A 244 9.81 -26.67 4.06
N SER A 245 9.10 -27.77 3.85
CA SER A 245 9.50 -28.80 2.86
C SER A 245 9.27 -28.39 1.41
N ALA A 246 8.37 -27.45 1.15
CA ALA A 246 8.13 -26.85 -0.15
C ALA A 246 7.56 -25.47 0.06
N ALA A 247 7.95 -24.51 -0.74
CA ALA A 247 7.21 -23.28 -0.84
C ALA A 247 6.31 -23.39 -2.04
N ASN A 248 5.28 -22.67 -2.01
CA ASN A 248 4.22 -22.97 -2.84
C ASN A 248 3.45 -21.76 -3.27
N GLY A 249 3.96 -20.59 -2.97
CA GLY A 249 3.46 -19.29 -3.34
C GLY A 249 3.76 -18.27 -2.25
N PHE A 250 4.12 -17.07 -2.67
CA PHE A 250 4.44 -15.96 -1.80
C PHE A 250 3.99 -14.68 -2.50
N ASP A 251 3.32 -13.83 -1.75
CA ASP A 251 2.91 -12.51 -2.23
C ASP A 251 2.89 -11.51 -1.07
N ILE A 252 2.95 -10.23 -1.39
CA ILE A 252 3.07 -9.14 -0.42
C ILE A 252 1.89 -8.18 -0.59
N ASP A 253 1.13 -7.97 0.50
CA ASP A 253 -0.02 -7.05 0.50
C ASP A 253 0.40 -5.63 0.11
N ALA A 254 -0.27 -5.10 -0.88
CA ALA A 254 0.06 -3.80 -1.48
C ALA A 254 -0.01 -2.62 -0.50
N THR A 255 -0.82 -2.72 0.55
CA THR A 255 -1.07 -1.63 1.51
C THR A 255 -0.13 -1.71 2.71
N THR A 256 0.00 -2.93 3.27
CA THR A 256 0.71 -3.12 4.53
C THR A 256 2.16 -3.57 4.34
N ASN A 257 2.53 -4.00 3.12
CA ASN A 257 3.76 -4.74 2.84
C ASN A 257 3.98 -5.94 3.78
N GLN A 258 2.88 -6.51 4.31
CA GLN A 258 2.91 -7.79 5.01
C GLN A 258 3.00 -8.91 3.99
N GLY A 259 4.02 -9.75 4.09
CA GLY A 259 4.13 -10.94 3.26
C GLY A 259 3.16 -12.04 3.68
N PHE A 260 2.67 -12.81 2.71
CA PHE A 260 1.84 -14.00 2.92
C PHE A 260 2.36 -15.14 2.07
N ALA A 261 2.71 -16.24 2.69
CA ALA A 261 3.21 -17.43 1.99
C ALA A 261 2.39 -18.67 2.32
N ALA A 262 2.19 -19.50 1.31
CA ALA A 262 1.73 -20.87 1.49
C ALA A 262 2.96 -21.74 1.75
N LEU A 263 3.18 -22.22 2.96
CA LEU A 263 4.31 -23.08 3.33
C LEU A 263 3.79 -24.45 3.77
N THR A 264 4.49 -25.50 3.33
CA THR A 264 4.20 -26.88 3.75
C THR A 264 5.16 -27.28 4.87
N VAL A 265 4.65 -27.40 6.08
CA VAL A 265 5.39 -27.77 7.29
C VAL A 265 4.81 -29.05 7.86
N GLY A 266 5.64 -30.07 8.06
CA GLY A 266 5.17 -31.37 8.56
C GLY A 266 4.10 -32.03 7.68
N GLY A 267 4.12 -31.76 6.37
CA GLY A 267 3.16 -32.29 5.40
C GLY A 267 1.82 -31.55 5.33
N VAL A 268 1.63 -30.46 6.06
CA VAL A 268 0.41 -29.64 6.06
C VAL A 268 0.74 -28.28 5.46
N THR A 269 0.02 -27.89 4.41
CA THR A 269 0.17 -26.55 3.83
C THR A 269 -0.71 -25.55 4.58
N GLY A 270 -0.08 -24.49 5.09
CA GLY A 270 -0.71 -23.40 5.81
C GLY A 270 -0.44 -22.04 5.16
N LEU A 271 -1.30 -21.08 5.43
CA LEU A 271 -1.03 -19.68 5.18
C LEU A 271 -0.22 -19.10 6.34
N TYR A 272 0.92 -18.55 6.02
CA TYR A 272 1.83 -17.90 6.97
C TYR A 272 1.92 -16.40 6.67
N ALA A 273 1.86 -15.59 7.71
CA ALA A 273 2.30 -14.20 7.65
C ALA A 273 3.84 -14.18 7.66
N ILE A 274 4.44 -13.46 6.72
CA ILE A 274 5.89 -13.32 6.58
C ILE A 274 6.29 -11.90 6.96
N ASN A 275 7.02 -11.74 8.06
CA ASN A 275 7.59 -10.46 8.45
C ASN A 275 8.89 -10.22 7.67
N LEU A 276 8.91 -9.18 6.84
CA LEU A 276 10.04 -8.86 5.95
C LEU A 276 11.19 -8.14 6.67
N ALA A 277 10.93 -7.59 7.86
CA ALA A 277 11.92 -6.90 8.67
C ALA A 277 11.77 -7.28 10.16
N PRO A 278 11.91 -8.58 10.51
CA PRO A 278 11.66 -9.01 11.86
C PRO A 278 12.74 -8.49 12.82
N VAL A 279 12.29 -7.96 13.95
CA VAL A 279 13.15 -7.62 15.11
C VAL A 279 12.93 -8.66 16.21
N PRO A 280 13.97 -9.04 16.97
CA PRO A 280 13.78 -9.93 18.10
C PRO A 280 12.79 -9.33 19.12
N ALA A 281 11.84 -10.14 19.60
CA ALA A 281 10.87 -9.71 20.61
C ALA A 281 11.54 -9.26 21.92
N THR A 282 12.72 -9.84 22.21
CA THR A 282 13.61 -9.46 23.32
C THR A 282 15.06 -9.57 22.84
N PRO A 283 16.00 -8.78 23.38
CA PRO A 283 17.41 -8.93 23.05
C PRO A 283 17.88 -10.38 23.23
N GLY A 284 18.44 -10.97 22.16
CA GLY A 284 18.91 -12.36 22.14
C GLY A 284 17.85 -13.43 21.80
N ALA A 285 16.58 -13.07 21.59
CA ALA A 285 15.57 -13.99 21.08
C ALA A 285 15.84 -14.33 19.60
N ALA A 286 15.49 -15.56 19.21
CA ALA A 286 15.59 -15.97 17.81
C ALA A 286 14.63 -15.15 16.94
N VAL A 287 15.14 -14.60 15.85
CA VAL A 287 14.34 -13.91 14.82
C VAL A 287 13.64 -14.98 13.99
N ARG A 288 12.34 -14.78 13.72
CA ARG A 288 11.54 -15.66 12.86
C ARG A 288 10.70 -14.79 11.94
N ALA A 289 10.75 -15.09 10.64
CA ALA A 289 9.94 -14.37 9.66
C ALA A 289 8.51 -14.93 9.58
N ALA A 290 8.33 -16.25 9.64
CA ALA A 290 7.06 -16.91 9.40
C ALA A 290 6.23 -17.13 10.68
N THR A 291 4.96 -16.77 10.61
CA THR A 291 3.95 -17.05 11.66
C THR A 291 2.73 -17.69 11.01
N LEU A 292 2.36 -18.90 11.44
CA LEU A 292 1.18 -19.59 10.93
C LEU A 292 -0.09 -18.81 11.27
N ILE A 293 -0.91 -18.55 10.25
CA ILE A 293 -2.27 -18.04 10.42
C ILE A 293 -3.22 -19.21 10.65
N ASN A 294 -3.36 -20.08 9.65
CA ASN A 294 -4.12 -21.32 9.71
C ASN A 294 -3.75 -22.24 8.52
N PRO A 295 -4.08 -23.55 8.57
CA PRO A 295 -4.02 -24.39 7.38
C PRO A 295 -4.88 -23.85 6.24
N ILE A 296 -4.45 -24.05 5.00
CA ILE A 296 -5.22 -23.73 3.79
C ILE A 296 -6.19 -24.89 3.52
N GLY A 297 -7.50 -24.63 3.56
CA GLY A 297 -8.50 -25.67 3.53
C GLY A 297 -8.26 -26.68 4.66
N THR A 298 -8.09 -27.97 4.31
CA THR A 298 -7.71 -29.05 5.25
C THR A 298 -6.21 -29.37 5.21
N GLY A 299 -5.36 -28.42 4.80
CA GLY A 299 -3.94 -28.65 4.52
C GLY A 299 -3.69 -28.91 3.03
N THR A 300 -4.52 -28.34 2.16
CA THR A 300 -4.47 -28.54 0.72
C THR A 300 -3.15 -28.06 0.14
N ALA A 301 -2.43 -28.96 -0.56
CA ALA A 301 -1.17 -28.62 -1.23
C ALA A 301 -1.41 -27.63 -2.37
N VAL A 302 -0.62 -26.55 -2.40
CA VAL A 302 -0.71 -25.48 -3.39
C VAL A 302 0.64 -25.28 -4.10
N GLY A 303 0.58 -24.85 -5.37
CA GLY A 303 1.72 -24.57 -6.21
C GLY A 303 1.82 -23.09 -6.63
N GLY A 304 0.99 -22.22 -6.06
CA GLY A 304 1.01 -20.77 -6.30
C GLY A 304 0.02 -20.05 -5.39
N LEU A 305 0.32 -18.81 -5.05
CA LEU A 305 -0.53 -17.93 -4.25
C LEU A 305 -0.45 -16.52 -4.84
N ALA A 306 -1.58 -15.85 -4.94
CA ALA A 306 -1.67 -14.46 -5.36
C ALA A 306 -2.70 -13.72 -4.50
N LEU A 307 -2.37 -12.52 -4.05
CA LEU A 307 -3.26 -11.61 -3.35
C LEU A 307 -3.99 -10.72 -4.35
N ARG A 308 -5.30 -10.58 -4.19
CA ARG A 308 -6.07 -9.65 -5.03
C ARG A 308 -5.61 -8.22 -4.76
N GLN A 309 -5.25 -7.54 -5.83
CA GLN A 309 -4.72 -6.18 -5.77
C GLN A 309 -5.76 -5.20 -5.21
N LYS A 310 -5.29 -4.26 -4.42
CA LYS A 310 -6.05 -3.07 -4.01
C LYS A 310 -5.64 -1.87 -4.87
N ALA A 311 -6.50 -0.85 -4.90
CA ALA A 311 -6.15 0.42 -5.53
C ALA A 311 -4.90 0.99 -4.85
N GLY A 312 -3.96 1.49 -5.65
CA GLY A 312 -2.77 2.16 -5.11
C GLY A 312 -3.11 3.46 -4.38
N PRO A 313 -2.20 3.95 -3.52
CA PRO A 313 -2.44 5.12 -2.70
C PRO A 313 -2.70 6.37 -3.53
N THR A 314 -3.31 7.34 -2.88
CA THR A 314 -3.43 8.71 -3.36
C THR A 314 -2.52 9.59 -2.51
N MET A 315 -1.69 10.38 -3.16
CA MET A 315 -0.95 11.44 -2.47
C MET A 315 -1.90 12.60 -2.21
N VAL A 316 -1.97 13.05 -0.98
CA VAL A 316 -2.73 14.25 -0.58
C VAL A 316 -1.74 15.30 -0.13
N GLY A 317 -1.57 16.37 -0.91
CA GLY A 317 -0.68 17.49 -0.58
C GLY A 317 -1.44 18.64 0.05
N LEU A 318 -0.91 19.20 1.13
CA LEU A 318 -1.36 20.44 1.71
C LEU A 318 -0.62 21.60 1.05
N THR A 319 -1.35 22.55 0.49
CA THR A 319 -0.74 23.74 -0.14
C THR A 319 -0.56 24.88 0.86
N SER A 320 0.33 25.80 0.51
CA SER A 320 0.61 26.98 1.35
C SER A 320 -0.55 27.96 1.49
N ASP A 321 -1.58 27.85 0.65
CA ASP A 321 -2.83 28.62 0.69
C ASP A 321 -4.03 27.83 1.25
N SER A 322 -3.74 26.78 2.05
CA SER A 322 -4.72 25.93 2.74
C SER A 322 -5.71 25.25 1.78
N ARG A 323 -5.18 24.64 0.71
CA ARG A 323 -5.93 23.75 -0.18
C ARG A 323 -5.40 22.34 -0.04
N LEU A 324 -6.20 21.36 -0.43
CA LEU A 324 -5.76 19.99 -0.64
C LEU A 324 -5.69 19.71 -2.13
N VAL A 325 -4.57 19.16 -2.55
CA VAL A 325 -4.40 18.60 -3.89
C VAL A 325 -4.22 17.10 -3.79
N SER A 326 -4.86 16.35 -4.67
CA SER A 326 -4.68 14.90 -4.76
C SER A 326 -4.05 14.54 -6.09
N PHE A 327 -3.17 13.55 -6.10
CA PHE A 327 -2.50 13.04 -7.30
C PHE A 327 -2.01 11.61 -7.09
N LYS A 328 -1.63 10.93 -8.18
CA LYS A 328 -1.00 9.62 -8.11
C LYS A 328 0.53 9.74 -8.13
N PRO A 329 1.27 8.92 -7.39
CA PRO A 329 2.73 9.03 -7.32
C PRO A 329 3.42 8.88 -8.69
N ALA A 330 2.86 8.06 -9.60
CA ALA A 330 3.41 7.87 -10.95
C ALA A 330 3.14 9.04 -11.90
N THR A 331 2.16 9.88 -11.63
CA THR A 331 1.76 10.99 -12.49
C THR A 331 1.55 12.28 -11.68
N PRO A 332 2.58 12.75 -10.97
CA PRO A 332 2.45 13.88 -10.04
C PRO A 332 2.03 15.19 -10.72
N GLY A 333 2.31 15.35 -12.01
CA GLY A 333 1.91 16.51 -12.78
C GLY A 333 0.40 16.61 -13.03
N THR A 334 -0.34 15.51 -12.84
CA THR A 334 -1.79 15.46 -13.06
C THR A 334 -2.51 15.41 -11.72
N LEU A 335 -3.10 16.54 -11.32
CA LEU A 335 -3.92 16.58 -10.11
C LEU A 335 -5.27 15.91 -10.36
N THR A 336 -5.67 15.00 -9.47
CA THR A 336 -7.01 14.38 -9.48
C THR A 336 -8.04 15.21 -8.74
N SER A 337 -7.59 16.08 -7.80
CA SER A 337 -8.41 17.10 -7.14
C SER A 337 -7.55 18.29 -6.73
N ASN A 338 -8.20 19.45 -6.57
CA ASN A 338 -7.62 20.67 -6.01
C ASN A 338 -8.75 21.47 -5.35
N VAL A 339 -8.92 21.30 -4.04
CA VAL A 339 -10.07 21.81 -3.29
C VAL A 339 -9.63 22.69 -2.12
N ALA A 340 -10.36 23.78 -1.87
CA ALA A 340 -10.11 24.61 -0.69
C ALA A 340 -10.56 23.88 0.59
N ILE A 341 -9.80 23.99 1.67
CA ILE A 341 -10.23 23.49 2.99
C ILE A 341 -11.29 24.45 3.52
N THR A 342 -12.44 23.90 3.91
CA THR A 342 -13.59 24.63 4.48
C THR A 342 -13.88 24.14 5.91
N GLY A 343 -14.64 24.92 6.70
CA GLY A 343 -14.94 24.58 8.10
C GLY A 343 -13.91 25.08 9.10
N LEU A 344 -12.88 25.82 8.66
CA LEU A 344 -11.92 26.51 9.53
C LEU A 344 -12.52 27.84 10.03
N ALA A 345 -12.01 28.31 11.18
CA ALA A 345 -12.34 29.65 11.67
C ALA A 345 -11.69 30.74 10.79
N ALA A 346 -12.20 31.97 10.87
CA ALA A 346 -11.64 33.08 10.11
C ALA A 346 -10.18 33.34 10.50
N GLY A 347 -9.28 33.35 9.51
CA GLY A 347 -7.84 33.53 9.69
C GLY A 347 -7.07 32.28 10.16
N GLU A 348 -7.76 31.17 10.38
CA GLU A 348 -7.14 29.88 10.70
C GLU A 348 -6.63 29.19 9.43
N THR A 349 -5.41 28.65 9.48
CA THR A 349 -4.80 27.89 8.40
C THR A 349 -4.43 26.50 8.87
N VAL A 350 -4.26 25.55 7.96
CA VAL A 350 -3.76 24.21 8.26
C VAL A 350 -2.24 24.26 8.24
N VAL A 351 -1.60 23.64 9.23
CA VAL A 351 -0.14 23.60 9.37
C VAL A 351 0.47 22.24 9.06
N GLY A 352 -0.35 21.17 9.04
CA GLY A 352 0.06 19.83 8.66
C GLY A 352 -1.12 18.88 8.58
N ILE A 353 -0.95 17.79 7.84
CA ILE A 353 -1.94 16.74 7.61
C ILE A 353 -1.29 15.37 7.66
N ASP A 354 -2.03 14.36 8.10
CA ASP A 354 -1.62 12.97 7.91
C ASP A 354 -2.82 12.01 7.96
N GLN A 355 -2.68 10.80 7.37
CA GLN A 355 -3.66 9.73 7.48
C GLN A 355 -3.46 8.95 8.76
N ARG A 356 -4.49 8.93 9.63
CA ARG A 356 -4.45 8.10 10.84
C ARG A 356 -4.63 6.62 10.48
N PRO A 357 -3.65 5.74 10.75
CA PRO A 357 -3.74 4.33 10.41
C PRO A 357 -4.93 3.60 11.07
N ALA A 358 -5.32 4.01 12.28
CA ALA A 358 -6.35 3.34 13.06
C ALA A 358 -7.76 3.44 12.45
N ASP A 359 -8.08 4.51 11.72
CA ASP A 359 -9.42 4.73 11.14
C ASP A 359 -9.41 5.15 9.66
N GLY A 360 -8.22 5.27 9.04
CA GLY A 360 -8.04 5.62 7.63
C GLY A 360 -8.43 7.05 7.25
N LYS A 361 -8.75 7.92 8.22
CA LYS A 361 -9.13 9.32 7.95
C LYS A 361 -7.91 10.20 7.88
N VAL A 362 -7.99 11.24 7.04
CA VAL A 362 -6.99 12.31 7.05
C VAL A 362 -7.34 13.29 8.15
N TYR A 363 -6.37 13.51 9.03
CA TYR A 363 -6.43 14.52 10.09
C TYR A 363 -5.61 15.73 9.70
N GLY A 364 -6.00 16.89 10.20
CA GLY A 364 -5.27 18.11 10.06
C GLY A 364 -5.12 18.83 11.39
N LEU A 365 -4.01 19.55 11.53
CA LEU A 365 -3.71 20.44 12.64
C LEU A 365 -3.74 21.88 12.15
N SER A 366 -4.43 22.75 12.86
CA SER A 366 -4.51 24.17 12.49
C SER A 366 -3.48 25.04 13.21
N SER A 367 -3.30 26.25 12.66
CA SER A 367 -2.44 27.31 13.25
C SER A 367 -2.90 27.80 14.62
N THR A 368 -4.09 27.41 15.06
CA THR A 368 -4.65 27.75 16.38
C THR A 368 -4.62 26.57 17.36
N GLY A 369 -4.02 25.43 16.95
CA GLY A 369 -3.97 24.22 17.78
C GLY A 369 -5.30 23.48 17.84
N ARG A 370 -6.10 23.49 16.76
CA ARG A 370 -7.29 22.68 16.63
C ARG A 370 -7.03 21.48 15.71
N LEU A 371 -7.57 20.34 16.11
CA LEU A 371 -7.56 19.10 15.33
C LEU A 371 -8.88 18.95 14.60
N PHE A 372 -8.81 18.49 13.37
CA PHE A 372 -9.99 18.17 12.55
C PHE A 372 -9.71 16.98 11.63
N THR A 373 -10.75 16.27 11.23
CA THR A 373 -10.68 15.39 10.08
C THR A 373 -11.02 16.19 8.83
N VAL A 374 -10.39 15.86 7.70
CA VAL A 374 -10.67 16.51 6.43
C VAL A 374 -10.91 15.47 5.35
N VAL A 375 -11.89 15.72 4.48
CA VAL A 375 -12.20 14.87 3.33
C VAL A 375 -11.38 15.33 2.13
N PRO A 376 -10.38 14.55 1.64
CA PRO A 376 -9.46 15.01 0.60
C PRO A 376 -10.14 15.41 -0.72
N SER A 377 -11.25 14.78 -1.07
CA SER A 377 -11.98 15.05 -2.32
C SER A 377 -12.84 16.30 -2.29
N THR A 378 -13.23 16.81 -1.12
CA THR A 378 -14.13 17.96 -0.96
C THR A 378 -13.53 19.12 -0.17
N GLY A 379 -12.47 18.87 0.60
CA GLY A 379 -11.86 19.84 1.50
C GLY A 379 -12.67 20.15 2.75
N VAL A 380 -13.77 19.44 3.01
CA VAL A 380 -14.60 19.68 4.20
C VAL A 380 -13.87 19.21 5.45
N ALA A 381 -13.57 20.15 6.36
CA ALA A 381 -12.98 19.89 7.65
C ALA A 381 -14.05 19.84 8.75
N THR A 382 -13.93 18.84 9.63
CA THR A 382 -14.78 18.66 10.82
C THR A 382 -13.91 18.67 12.05
N VAL A 383 -14.16 19.60 12.97
CA VAL A 383 -13.39 19.72 14.21
C VAL A 383 -13.57 18.48 15.07
N VAL A 384 -12.46 17.98 15.60
CA VAL A 384 -12.42 16.82 16.51
C VAL A 384 -12.13 17.28 17.93
N ALA A 385 -11.05 18.06 18.13
CA ALA A 385 -10.61 18.50 19.44
C ALA A 385 -9.76 19.80 19.32
N ALA A 386 -9.50 20.44 20.44
CA ALA A 386 -8.46 21.47 20.58
C ALA A 386 -7.34 20.93 21.49
N LEU A 387 -6.10 21.35 21.23
CA LEU A 387 -4.96 20.97 22.04
C LEU A 387 -5.11 21.50 23.47
N ALA A 388 -4.85 20.63 24.44
CA ALA A 388 -4.84 20.95 25.87
C ALA A 388 -3.72 20.12 26.54
N ALA A 389 -3.22 20.60 27.69
CA ALA A 389 -2.23 19.84 28.43
C ALA A 389 -2.74 18.44 28.78
N ASP A 390 -1.90 17.41 28.57
CA ASP A 390 -2.18 16.07 29.06
C ASP A 390 -2.05 16.08 30.60
N PRO A 391 -3.10 15.72 31.36
CA PRO A 391 -3.01 15.68 32.82
C PRO A 391 -1.93 14.75 33.37
N ALA A 392 -1.50 13.77 32.57
CA ALA A 392 -0.42 12.85 32.95
C ALA A 392 0.98 13.43 32.73
N ASP A 393 1.11 14.49 31.93
CA ASP A 393 2.38 15.21 31.73
C ASP A 393 2.59 16.28 32.82
N THR A 394 3.21 15.85 33.89
CA THR A 394 3.47 16.74 35.05
C THR A 394 4.85 17.41 35.00
N THR A 395 5.72 17.02 34.08
CA THR A 395 7.11 17.44 34.01
C THR A 395 7.28 18.71 33.18
N ALA A 396 6.67 18.74 31.99
CA ALA A 396 6.73 19.88 31.08
C ALA A 396 5.39 20.01 30.32
N PRO A 397 4.29 20.30 31.06
CA PRO A 397 2.96 20.29 30.47
C PRO A 397 2.85 21.29 29.31
N TYR A 398 2.14 20.89 28.27
CA TYR A 398 1.82 21.74 27.12
C TYR A 398 1.13 23.03 27.59
N THR A 399 1.60 24.19 27.14
CA THR A 399 1.06 25.49 27.55
C THR A 399 0.45 26.28 26.39
N THR A 400 1.14 26.33 25.25
CA THR A 400 0.72 27.14 24.10
C THR A 400 1.14 26.50 22.79
N PHE A 401 0.34 26.70 21.73
CA PHE A 401 0.71 26.31 20.38
C PHE A 401 1.89 27.18 19.89
N PRO A 402 2.85 26.59 19.17
CA PRO A 402 4.02 27.33 18.67
C PRO A 402 3.65 28.53 17.79
N ALA A 403 4.49 29.58 17.88
CA ALA A 403 4.22 30.88 17.28
C ALA A 403 4.16 30.86 15.75
N ALA A 404 3.52 31.89 15.18
CA ALA A 404 3.51 32.13 13.74
C ALA A 404 4.91 32.22 13.13
N GLY A 405 5.11 31.71 11.92
CA GLY A 405 6.41 31.64 11.24
C GLY A 405 7.18 30.34 11.49
N THR A 406 6.74 29.50 12.44
CA THR A 406 7.24 28.15 12.65
C THR A 406 6.73 27.23 11.51
N THR A 407 7.58 26.37 10.98
CA THR A 407 7.14 25.25 10.13
C THR A 407 6.90 24.02 10.99
N PHE A 408 5.97 23.19 10.55
CA PHE A 408 5.50 22.02 11.28
C PHE A 408 5.68 20.78 10.43
N SER A 409 6.00 19.68 11.05
CA SER A 409 5.85 18.32 10.54
C SER A 409 4.82 17.60 11.40
N VAL A 410 3.90 16.90 10.75
CA VAL A 410 2.77 16.25 11.40
C VAL A 410 2.67 14.83 10.87
N ASP A 411 2.72 13.82 11.76
CA ASP A 411 2.67 12.41 11.37
C ASP A 411 2.12 11.52 12.49
N PHE A 412 1.40 10.46 12.15
CA PHE A 412 0.87 9.53 13.15
C PHE A 412 1.86 8.45 13.53
N ASN A 413 2.14 8.31 14.82
CA ASN A 413 2.73 7.09 15.34
C ASN A 413 1.69 5.95 15.29
N PRO A 414 1.86 4.95 14.40
CA PRO A 414 0.85 3.93 14.18
C PRO A 414 0.74 2.90 15.31
N VAL A 415 1.77 2.78 16.16
CA VAL A 415 1.79 1.87 17.32
C VAL A 415 1.09 2.51 18.52
N ALA A 416 1.46 3.77 18.81
CA ALA A 416 0.93 4.49 19.97
C ALA A 416 -0.41 5.16 19.69
N ASP A 417 -0.81 5.26 18.42
CA ASP A 417 -1.99 6.00 17.94
C ASP A 417 -1.98 7.46 18.49
N ARG A 418 -0.89 8.16 18.23
CA ARG A 418 -0.67 9.55 18.63
C ARG A 418 -0.17 10.37 17.44
N LEU A 419 -0.73 11.56 17.27
CA LEU A 419 -0.20 12.52 16.31
C LEU A 419 1.08 13.14 16.88
N ARG A 420 2.18 12.96 16.17
CA ARG A 420 3.46 13.61 16.42
C ARG A 420 3.44 14.98 15.74
N VAL A 421 3.89 16.00 16.42
CA VAL A 421 4.13 17.33 15.84
C VAL A 421 5.55 17.76 16.19
N ILE A 422 6.36 17.98 15.17
CA ILE A 422 7.72 18.51 15.31
C ILE A 422 7.77 19.88 14.66
N THR A 423 8.43 20.82 15.30
CA THR A 423 8.55 22.18 14.79
C THR A 423 9.97 22.50 14.35
N SER A 424 10.12 23.45 13.42
CA SER A 424 11.43 23.95 13.01
C SER A 424 12.23 24.63 14.13
N THR A 425 11.59 24.91 15.25
CA THR A 425 12.23 25.45 16.46
C THR A 425 12.65 24.37 17.47
N GLY A 426 12.42 23.10 17.13
CA GLY A 426 12.81 21.95 17.90
C GLY A 426 11.78 21.43 18.89
N ALA A 427 10.61 22.05 19.03
CA ALA A 427 9.56 21.53 19.91
C ALA A 427 9.00 20.21 19.33
N SER A 428 8.73 19.23 20.21
CA SER A 428 8.17 17.93 19.88
C SER A 428 6.98 17.62 20.77
N LEU A 429 5.82 17.33 20.16
CA LEU A 429 4.56 17.08 20.84
C LEU A 429 3.98 15.73 20.43
N ARG A 430 3.31 15.07 21.37
CA ARG A 430 2.47 13.88 21.11
C ARG A 430 1.03 14.15 21.52
N ILE A 431 0.10 13.95 20.62
CA ILE A 431 -1.29 14.38 20.77
C ILE A 431 -2.22 13.18 20.68
N ASN A 432 -3.10 13.04 21.64
CA ASN A 432 -4.26 12.15 21.53
C ASN A 432 -5.33 12.88 20.71
N VAL A 433 -5.56 12.45 19.47
CA VAL A 433 -6.45 13.17 18.56
C VAL A 433 -7.91 13.13 18.97
N ALA A 434 -8.34 12.13 19.76
CA ALA A 434 -9.71 12.04 20.23
C ALA A 434 -10.05 13.07 21.32
N THR A 435 -9.06 13.49 22.12
CA THR A 435 -9.26 14.36 23.28
C THR A 435 -8.53 15.71 23.18
N GLY A 436 -7.53 15.81 22.30
CA GLY A 436 -6.61 16.95 22.24
C GLY A 436 -5.53 16.94 23.35
N ALA A 437 -5.50 15.92 24.21
CA ALA A 437 -4.49 15.81 25.27
C ALA A 437 -3.09 15.74 24.65
N THR A 438 -2.24 16.70 25.01
CA THR A 438 -0.93 16.95 24.41
C THR A 438 0.16 16.80 25.44
N THR A 439 1.09 15.88 25.16
CA THR A 439 2.33 15.68 25.94
C THR A 439 3.46 16.42 25.24
N THR A 440 4.28 17.13 25.99
CA THR A 440 5.51 17.78 25.51
C THR A 440 6.68 16.85 25.72
N ASP A 441 7.32 16.43 24.62
CA ASP A 441 8.51 15.59 24.63
C ASP A 441 9.82 16.42 24.67
N GLY A 442 10.96 15.73 24.74
CA GLY A 442 12.26 16.34 24.63
C GLY A 442 12.43 17.12 23.32
N ASN A 443 13.05 18.29 23.39
CA ASN A 443 13.36 19.07 22.19
C ASN A 443 14.26 18.31 21.25
N ILE A 444 14.06 18.53 19.94
CA ILE A 444 14.92 17.95 18.90
C ILE A 444 16.35 18.38 19.14
N ASN A 445 17.24 17.41 19.20
CA ASN A 445 18.64 17.60 19.56
C ASN A 445 19.57 16.65 18.79
N ARG A 446 20.82 17.05 18.66
CA ARG A 446 21.91 16.18 18.18
C ARG A 446 23.24 16.63 18.78
N ALA A 447 24.20 15.72 18.87
CA ALA A 447 25.55 16.05 19.28
C ALA A 447 26.20 17.06 18.32
N GLY A 448 26.65 18.20 18.84
CA GLY A 448 27.39 19.20 18.07
C GLY A 448 26.58 20.22 17.28
N GLY A 449 25.25 20.32 17.47
CA GLY A 449 24.46 21.34 16.77
C GLY A 449 23.01 21.47 17.21
N ALA A 450 22.33 22.47 16.66
CA ALA A 450 20.89 22.66 16.77
C ALA A 450 20.24 22.25 15.43
N PRO A 451 19.66 21.08 15.33
CA PRO A 451 19.04 20.59 14.10
C PRO A 451 17.73 21.34 13.80
N VAL A 452 17.45 21.52 12.52
CA VAL A 452 16.18 22.08 12.03
C VAL A 452 15.45 21.01 11.23
N VAL A 453 14.49 20.35 11.87
CA VAL A 453 13.64 19.36 11.19
C VAL A 453 12.69 20.10 10.24
N ALA A 454 12.70 19.69 8.98
CA ALA A 454 11.82 20.21 7.95
C ALA A 454 10.57 19.36 7.77
N ALA A 455 10.69 18.04 7.92
CA ALA A 455 9.60 17.08 7.86
C ALA A 455 9.99 15.79 8.59
N ALA A 456 9.01 15.02 9.06
CA ALA A 456 9.22 13.76 9.79
C ALA A 456 8.13 12.77 9.45
N ALA A 457 8.46 11.46 9.45
CA ALA A 457 7.50 10.41 9.15
C ALA A 457 7.81 9.12 9.94
N TYR A 458 6.75 8.43 10.35
CA TYR A 458 6.83 7.11 10.97
C TYR A 458 6.75 6.00 9.94
N THR A 459 7.52 4.95 10.13
CA THR A 459 7.42 3.71 9.34
C THR A 459 6.24 2.85 9.77
N ASN A 460 5.89 1.86 8.93
CA ASN A 460 4.82 0.89 9.24
C ASN A 460 3.47 1.55 9.51
N SER A 461 3.13 2.56 8.70
CA SER A 461 1.90 3.36 8.83
C SER A 461 0.67 2.57 8.35
N PHE A 462 0.27 1.55 9.13
CA PHE A 462 -0.93 0.74 8.95
C PHE A 462 -1.52 0.27 10.28
N ALA A 463 -2.82 0.01 10.29
CA ALA A 463 -3.53 -0.42 11.50
C ALA A 463 -3.01 -1.77 12.01
N GLY A 464 -2.77 -1.86 13.32
CA GLY A 464 -2.35 -3.11 13.98
C GLY A 464 -0.84 -3.38 13.91
N THR A 465 -0.03 -2.47 13.38
CA THR A 465 1.43 -2.61 13.47
C THR A 465 1.91 -2.62 14.91
N THR A 466 2.97 -3.38 15.18
CA THR A 466 3.57 -3.53 16.52
C THR A 466 4.92 -2.84 16.64
N ALA A 467 5.46 -2.30 15.55
CA ALA A 467 6.75 -1.63 15.54
C ALA A 467 6.75 -0.45 14.57
N THR A 468 7.46 0.61 14.92
CA THR A 468 7.65 1.78 14.06
C THR A 468 8.98 2.47 14.39
N ALA A 469 9.52 3.22 13.44
CA ALA A 469 10.65 4.10 13.60
C ALA A 469 10.30 5.47 13.06
N LEU A 470 10.82 6.54 13.68
CA LEU A 470 10.60 7.92 13.26
C LEU A 470 11.83 8.45 12.53
N TYR A 471 11.63 8.89 11.30
CA TYR A 471 12.66 9.50 10.47
C TYR A 471 12.41 10.99 10.28
N ASP A 472 13.48 11.79 10.33
CA ASP A 472 13.44 13.23 10.17
C ASP A 472 14.30 13.68 8.99
N MET A 473 13.77 14.55 8.15
CA MET A 473 14.54 15.30 7.17
C MET A 473 15.09 16.56 7.83
N GLU A 474 16.38 16.58 8.08
CA GLU A 474 17.07 17.64 8.76
C GLU A 474 17.73 18.59 7.74
N ARG A 475 17.40 19.87 7.84
CA ARG A 475 17.79 20.86 6.84
C ARG A 475 19.19 21.43 7.03
N THR A 476 19.67 21.52 8.27
CA THR A 476 21.00 22.11 8.58
C THR A 476 22.12 21.23 8.03
N SER A 477 22.01 19.91 8.22
CA SER A 477 22.96 18.92 7.69
C SER A 477 22.59 18.43 6.29
N ASN A 478 21.37 18.72 5.81
CA ASN A 478 20.78 18.16 4.58
C ASN A 478 20.84 16.64 4.58
N ALA A 479 20.39 16.03 5.68
CA ALA A 479 20.44 14.59 5.92
C ALA A 479 19.08 14.03 6.35
N LEU A 480 18.88 12.72 6.10
CA LEU A 480 17.88 11.92 6.78
C LEU A 480 18.47 11.46 8.11
N SER A 481 17.70 11.58 9.18
CA SER A 481 18.08 11.12 10.51
C SER A 481 17.01 10.20 11.08
N LEU A 482 17.40 9.25 11.91
CA LEU A 482 16.53 8.46 12.75
C LEU A 482 16.39 9.18 14.10
N GLN A 483 15.18 9.46 14.56
CA GLN A 483 14.92 10.00 15.89
C GLN A 483 14.86 8.85 16.90
N ASN A 484 15.94 8.66 17.67
CA ASN A 484 16.07 7.55 18.60
C ASN A 484 16.88 7.92 19.87
N PRO A 485 16.29 7.90 21.07
CA PRO A 485 14.87 7.62 21.36
C PRO A 485 13.94 8.73 20.83
N PRO A 486 12.76 8.36 20.29
CA PRO A 486 11.90 9.35 19.62
C PRO A 486 11.32 10.40 20.57
N ASN A 487 11.09 10.06 21.84
CA ASN A 487 10.55 10.99 22.84
C ASN A 487 11.62 11.88 23.49
N ASP A 488 12.89 11.55 23.34
CA ASP A 488 14.01 12.39 23.80
C ASP A 488 14.43 13.40 22.71
N GLY A 489 13.88 13.26 21.50
CA GLY A 489 14.18 14.14 20.36
C GLY A 489 15.58 13.97 19.78
N THR A 490 16.27 12.87 20.08
CA THR A 490 17.68 12.67 19.71
C THR A 490 17.78 12.15 18.26
N LEU A 491 18.51 12.90 17.41
CA LEU A 491 18.74 12.54 16.02
C LEU A 491 20.05 11.76 15.84
N VAL A 492 19.95 10.64 15.08
CA VAL A 492 21.08 9.82 14.65
C VAL A 492 21.09 9.82 13.12
N ASP A 493 22.19 10.22 12.50
CA ASP A 493 22.27 10.35 11.05
C ASP A 493 22.16 8.97 10.35
N VAL A 494 21.29 8.93 9.34
CA VAL A 494 21.20 7.82 8.39
C VAL A 494 22.10 8.09 7.19
N GLY A 495 21.99 9.28 6.61
CA GLY A 495 22.84 9.67 5.48
C GLY A 495 22.34 10.92 4.76
N PRO A 496 23.14 11.43 3.79
CA PRO A 496 22.84 12.66 3.08
C PRO A 496 21.61 12.48 2.16
N LEU A 497 20.80 13.54 2.05
CA LEU A 497 19.64 13.55 1.14
C LEU A 497 20.03 13.52 -0.34
N GLY A 498 21.26 13.91 -0.68
CA GLY A 498 21.74 13.94 -2.08
C GLY A 498 21.11 15.04 -2.94
N ALA A 499 20.05 15.68 -2.46
CA ALA A 499 19.39 16.83 -3.07
C ALA A 499 19.16 17.90 -2.01
N THR A 500 19.24 19.18 -2.40
CA THR A 500 18.93 20.30 -1.49
C THR A 500 17.42 20.39 -1.31
N ILE A 501 16.97 20.39 -0.05
CA ILE A 501 15.58 20.63 0.31
C ILE A 501 15.34 22.10 0.66
N GLY A 502 14.11 22.57 0.39
CA GLY A 502 13.68 23.93 0.72
C GLY A 502 13.24 24.10 2.18
N THR A 503 12.56 25.19 2.43
CA THR A 503 11.97 25.48 3.76
C THR A 503 10.61 24.80 3.96
N ARG A 504 9.96 24.38 2.89
CA ARG A 504 8.67 23.68 2.90
C ARG A 504 8.89 22.30 2.30
N VAL A 505 8.69 21.31 3.13
CA VAL A 505 8.94 19.91 2.83
C VAL A 505 7.77 19.14 3.40
N GLY A 506 7.17 18.27 2.60
CA GLY A 506 6.30 17.21 3.07
C GLY A 506 7.08 15.91 3.01
N PHE A 507 6.88 15.04 3.98
CA PHE A 507 7.48 13.70 4.02
C PHE A 507 6.52 12.74 4.69
N ASP A 508 6.25 11.61 4.02
CA ASP A 508 5.43 10.55 4.58
C ASP A 508 5.92 9.17 4.12
N ILE A 509 5.65 8.15 4.94
CA ILE A 509 5.99 6.75 4.70
C ILE A 509 4.71 5.91 4.84
N GLY A 510 4.00 5.73 3.75
CA GLY A 510 2.79 4.91 3.72
C GLY A 510 3.08 3.42 3.67
N GLY A 511 2.29 2.61 4.36
CA GLY A 511 2.39 1.16 4.35
C GLY A 511 3.42 0.57 5.33
N GLY A 512 3.78 -0.71 5.10
CA GLY A 512 4.63 -1.49 5.99
C GLY A 512 6.14 -1.35 5.76
N ALA A 513 6.88 -2.39 6.11
CA ALA A 513 8.33 -2.46 5.91
C ALA A 513 8.69 -2.20 4.44
N ASN A 514 9.70 -1.38 4.17
CA ASN A 514 10.03 -0.85 2.85
C ASN A 514 8.85 -0.13 2.18
N GLY A 515 8.00 0.50 2.99
CA GLY A 515 6.83 1.25 2.54
C GLY A 515 7.15 2.34 1.52
N LEU A 516 6.10 2.91 0.97
CA LEU A 516 6.22 4.02 0.02
C LEU A 516 6.68 5.29 0.76
N ALA A 517 7.98 5.49 0.86
CA ALA A 517 8.57 6.70 1.42
C ALA A 517 8.71 7.77 0.34
N VAL A 518 8.00 8.87 0.51
CA VAL A 518 7.96 9.98 -0.46
C VAL A 518 8.14 11.32 0.23
N ALA A 519 8.79 12.24 -0.48
CA ALA A 519 8.92 13.62 -0.02
C ALA A 519 8.56 14.60 -1.13
N THR A 520 8.07 15.76 -0.72
CA THR A 520 7.89 16.92 -1.60
C THR A 520 8.76 18.07 -1.13
N SER A 521 9.41 18.74 -2.06
CA SER A 521 10.19 19.93 -1.74
C SER A 521 10.21 20.90 -2.91
N SER A 522 10.31 22.19 -2.60
CA SER A 522 10.61 23.25 -3.56
C SER A 522 11.80 24.05 -3.08
N THR A 523 12.76 24.29 -3.97
CA THR A 523 13.91 25.15 -3.70
C THR A 523 13.58 26.63 -3.85
N THR A 524 12.37 26.97 -4.31
CA THR A 524 11.88 28.34 -4.47
C THR A 524 10.78 28.64 -3.44
N ALA A 525 10.61 29.90 -3.10
CA ALA A 525 9.63 30.31 -2.07
C ALA A 525 8.16 30.17 -2.54
N THR A 526 7.91 30.12 -3.83
CA THR A 526 6.55 30.13 -4.42
C THR A 526 6.36 29.16 -5.57
N GLY A 527 7.41 28.48 -6.02
CA GLY A 527 7.36 27.54 -7.14
C GLY A 527 6.75 26.20 -6.76
N PRO A 528 6.38 25.39 -7.76
CA PRO A 528 5.79 24.07 -7.52
C PRO A 528 6.75 23.17 -6.75
N SER A 529 6.16 22.31 -5.91
CA SER A 529 6.93 21.27 -5.23
C SER A 529 7.23 20.11 -6.16
N LYS A 530 8.42 19.53 -6.04
CA LYS A 530 8.85 18.33 -6.74
C LYS A 530 8.68 17.12 -5.84
N LEU A 531 8.20 16.00 -6.40
CA LEU A 531 8.07 14.72 -5.71
C LEU A 531 9.35 13.91 -5.84
N PHE A 532 9.74 13.29 -4.72
CA PHE A 532 10.90 12.40 -4.59
C PHE A 532 10.49 11.09 -3.92
N SER A 533 11.12 9.99 -4.30
CA SER A 533 11.20 8.81 -3.45
C SER A 533 12.36 8.98 -2.46
N VAL A 534 12.21 8.38 -1.29
CA VAL A 534 13.18 8.44 -0.19
C VAL A 534 13.72 7.05 0.09
N ASN A 535 15.01 6.87 0.04
CA ASN A 535 15.64 5.64 0.50
C ASN A 535 15.92 5.77 2.01
N ILE A 536 15.08 5.17 2.84
CA ILE A 536 15.19 5.27 4.30
C ILE A 536 16.42 4.57 4.89
N ALA A 537 17.10 3.71 4.12
CA ALA A 537 18.33 3.07 4.57
C ALA A 537 19.59 3.90 4.31
N THR A 538 19.56 4.79 3.33
CA THR A 538 20.72 5.63 2.94
C THR A 538 20.49 7.12 3.07
N GLY A 539 19.25 7.56 3.23
CA GLY A 539 18.82 8.95 3.25
C GLY A 539 18.57 9.55 1.86
N ALA A 540 18.99 8.90 0.80
CA ALA A 540 19.02 9.50 -0.54
C ALA A 540 17.61 9.79 -1.09
N LEU A 541 17.42 11.01 -1.63
CA LEU A 541 16.27 11.43 -2.40
C LEU A 541 16.52 11.14 -3.89
N THR A 542 15.54 10.50 -4.52
CA THR A 542 15.51 10.32 -5.98
C THR A 542 14.29 11.01 -6.54
N ALA A 543 14.49 11.95 -7.46
CA ALA A 543 13.37 12.63 -8.12
C ALA A 543 12.53 11.60 -8.89
N ILE A 544 11.21 11.68 -8.71
CA ILE A 544 10.30 10.80 -9.44
C ILE A 544 10.38 11.13 -10.94
N THR A 545 10.56 10.09 -11.75
CA THR A 545 10.40 10.16 -13.20
C THR A 545 8.96 9.77 -13.51
N PRO A 546 8.11 10.74 -13.95
CA PRO A 546 6.71 10.44 -14.18
C PRO A 546 6.51 9.41 -15.29
N ALA A 547 5.45 8.61 -15.15
CA ALA A 547 4.99 7.72 -16.20
C ALA A 547 4.33 8.53 -17.35
N ALA A 548 4.55 8.12 -18.59
CA ALA A 548 3.86 8.74 -19.73
C ALA A 548 2.32 8.63 -19.57
N PRO A 549 1.54 9.63 -19.95
CA PRO A 549 1.93 10.85 -20.71
C PRO A 549 2.35 12.07 -19.86
N ASP A 550 2.64 11.92 -18.56
CA ASP A 550 2.99 13.04 -17.68
C ASP A 550 4.39 13.58 -18.02
N ALA A 551 4.46 14.81 -18.47
CA ALA A 551 5.69 15.52 -18.82
C ALA A 551 6.19 16.47 -17.71
N SER A 552 5.67 16.37 -16.48
CA SER A 552 5.92 17.33 -15.39
C SER A 552 7.34 17.29 -14.82
N THR A 553 8.17 16.33 -15.21
CA THR A 553 9.51 16.09 -14.61
C THR A 553 9.48 15.91 -13.08
N GLY A 554 8.37 15.39 -12.55
CA GLY A 554 8.14 15.17 -11.14
C GLY A 554 7.57 16.38 -10.37
N LEU A 555 7.22 17.46 -11.06
CA LEU A 555 6.57 18.62 -10.45
C LEU A 555 5.08 18.31 -10.18
N VAL A 556 4.64 18.50 -8.95
CA VAL A 556 3.25 18.30 -8.56
C VAL A 556 2.36 19.38 -9.19
N GLY A 557 1.37 18.95 -10.00
CA GLY A 557 0.52 19.85 -10.79
C GLY A 557 1.25 20.50 -11.98
N GLY A 558 2.42 20.00 -12.36
CA GLY A 558 3.23 20.53 -13.47
C GLY A 558 3.92 21.86 -13.16
N ALA A 559 4.35 22.59 -14.20
CA ALA A 559 5.10 23.84 -14.05
C ALA A 559 4.33 24.97 -13.33
N ALA A 560 2.99 24.97 -13.39
CA ALA A 560 2.13 25.90 -12.69
C ALA A 560 1.53 25.31 -11.41
N GLY A 561 2.08 24.22 -10.93
CA GLY A 561 1.60 23.51 -9.77
C GLY A 561 1.80 24.27 -8.45
N PRO A 562 1.20 23.78 -7.36
CA PRO A 562 1.25 24.46 -6.06
C PRO A 562 2.58 24.22 -5.32
N LEU A 563 2.86 25.13 -4.40
CA LEU A 563 3.83 24.91 -3.34
C LEU A 563 3.16 24.10 -2.24
N LEU A 564 3.67 22.90 -1.98
CA LEU A 564 3.19 22.05 -0.88
C LEU A 564 3.97 22.34 0.41
N THR A 565 3.26 22.28 1.52
CA THR A 565 3.82 22.43 2.87
C THR A 565 3.86 21.13 3.62
N ASP A 566 3.04 20.14 3.19
CA ASP A 566 2.99 18.81 3.74
C ASP A 566 2.39 17.82 2.75
N ILE A 567 2.54 16.51 3.00
CA ILE A 567 2.00 15.43 2.18
C ILE A 567 1.59 14.25 3.05
N ALA A 568 0.49 13.60 2.68
CA ALA A 568 0.04 12.34 3.25
C ALA A 568 -0.15 11.27 2.16
N VAL A 569 0.27 10.04 2.43
CA VAL A 569 0.05 8.85 1.61
C VAL A 569 -1.24 8.17 2.08
N VAL A 570 -2.30 8.23 1.28
CA VAL A 570 -3.64 7.76 1.65
C VAL A 570 -3.98 6.48 0.88
N PHE A 571 -4.16 5.35 1.61
CA PHE A 571 -4.58 4.05 1.08
C PHE A 571 -6.09 3.81 1.14
#